data_bb55ced68e02f1f0567663c0f993f1ee
#
_entry.id   bb55ced68e02f1f0567663c0f993f1ee
#
_cell.length_a   1.000
_cell.length_b   1.000
_cell.length_c   1.000
_cell.angle_alpha   90.00
_cell.angle_beta   90.00
_cell.angle_gamma   90.00
#
_symmetry.space_group_name_H-M   'P 1'
#
loop_
_entity.id
_entity.type
_entity.pdbx_description
1 polymer ?
#
loop_
_entity_poly.entity_id
_entity_poly.type
_entity_poly.pdbx_seq_one_letter_code
_entity_poly.pdbx_strand_id
1 'polypeptide(L)'
;MPGSLRLSNPFKKEVFFLASGVTNYQCPDCTGPLQFSSESGMLACEYCGNSYEVSIIEQFYADKEQAAMGEKPIGWGTDEAGTPWSAEEAAGLRAYSCPSCGAEIICDETTAATSCVYCGNPTVVPGQLGGNLKPDYVIPFKMDAAAAKAALKAYYKGKLFLPKEFAAGNKIEELKGVYVPFWLFDGKADAEIRYAATKVRSYRSGQYRVTETKHYRALRSGKISFEKIPVDGSTKMPDAHMDAIEPFNYGEIKPFSTAYLPGFLADKYDVDAQASCERADRRIRTSAAGALGETMTGYTSYTAEHADIDLEMGKVSYALLPVWMLTTSWQGKLFTFAMNGQTGKFIGDLPVSKGKMYGWFAGIFAALFAVFKLVVFR
;
A
#
# COMPACT_ATOMS: atom_id res chain seq x y z
N MET A 1 -9.81 3.86 41.33
CA MET A 1 -8.61 4.27 40.57
C MET A 1 -8.37 3.20 39.54
N PRO A 2 -8.53 3.43 38.23
CA PRO A 2 -8.14 2.50 37.21
C PRO A 2 -6.70 2.77 36.76
N GLY A 3 -5.85 1.74 36.89
CA GLY A 3 -4.46 1.78 36.55
C GLY A 3 -4.24 1.94 35.04
N SER A 4 -3.42 2.92 34.70
CA SER A 4 -2.89 3.12 33.35
C SER A 4 -1.98 1.95 32.99
N LEU A 5 -2.38 1.08 32.09
CA LEU A 5 -1.50 0.12 31.43
C LEU A 5 -0.62 0.92 30.44
N ARG A 6 0.58 1.32 30.89
CA ARG A 6 1.68 1.67 29.98
C ARG A 6 2.18 0.36 29.37
N LEU A 7 1.81 0.07 28.15
CA LEU A 7 2.46 -0.94 27.34
C LEU A 7 3.79 -0.38 26.82
N SER A 8 4.84 -0.43 27.67
CA SER A 8 6.21 -0.29 27.20
C SER A 8 6.64 -1.63 26.63
N ASN A 9 6.53 -1.78 25.33
CA ASN A 9 7.00 -2.97 24.62
C ASN A 9 8.40 -2.69 24.06
N PRO A 10 9.47 -3.42 24.48
CA PRO A 10 10.83 -3.23 23.98
C PRO A 10 11.07 -3.81 22.57
N PHE A 11 10.05 -4.34 21.91
CA PHE A 11 10.13 -4.76 20.52
C PHE A 11 9.24 -3.85 19.68
N LYS A 12 9.83 -2.80 19.06
CA LYS A 12 9.24 -2.09 17.93
C LYS A 12 9.10 -3.08 16.76
N LYS A 13 8.05 -3.89 16.78
CA LYS A 13 7.52 -4.49 15.58
C LYS A 13 6.71 -3.39 14.89
N GLU A 14 7.26 -2.83 13.84
CA GLU A 14 6.46 -2.10 12.86
C GLU A 14 5.45 -3.08 12.29
N VAL A 15 4.22 -2.98 12.75
CA VAL A 15 3.14 -3.84 12.32
C VAL A 15 2.50 -3.18 11.13
N PHE A 16 2.96 -3.57 9.94
CA PHE A 16 2.27 -3.29 8.69
C PHE A 16 1.06 -4.19 8.60
N PHE A 17 -0.11 -3.60 8.79
CA PHE A 17 -1.36 -4.29 8.51
C PHE A 17 -1.73 -4.14 7.04
N LEU A 18 -1.35 -5.14 6.25
CA LEU A 18 -2.23 -5.60 5.20
C LEU A 18 -3.40 -6.27 5.92
N ALA A 19 -4.59 -5.74 5.77
CA ALA A 19 -5.82 -6.38 6.24
C ALA A 19 -6.04 -7.68 5.45
N SER A 20 -5.32 -8.73 5.81
CA SER A 20 -5.62 -10.11 5.44
C SER A 20 -6.13 -10.85 6.67
N GLY A 21 -7.12 -10.25 7.34
CA GLY A 21 -8.01 -11.01 8.19
C GLY A 21 -8.87 -11.90 7.29
N VAL A 22 -9.00 -13.18 7.62
CA VAL A 22 -10.03 -14.03 7.05
C VAL A 22 -11.37 -13.42 7.46
N THR A 23 -11.90 -12.53 6.62
CA THR A 23 -13.17 -11.86 6.85
C THR A 23 -14.26 -12.85 6.48
N ASN A 24 -14.87 -13.50 7.50
CA ASN A 24 -16.10 -14.25 7.28
C ASN A 24 -17.23 -13.23 7.07
N TYR A 25 -17.52 -12.91 5.82
CA TYR A 25 -18.61 -12.02 5.45
C TYR A 25 -19.95 -12.59 5.89
N GLN A 26 -20.82 -11.75 6.43
CA GLN A 26 -22.19 -12.09 6.77
C GLN A 26 -23.14 -11.62 5.68
N CYS A 27 -24.22 -12.35 5.46
CA CYS A 27 -25.24 -11.98 4.51
C CYS A 27 -25.89 -10.63 4.90
N PRO A 28 -25.97 -9.64 4.02
CA PRO A 28 -26.64 -8.37 4.31
C PRO A 28 -28.12 -8.52 4.72
N ASP A 29 -28.81 -9.55 4.19
CA ASP A 29 -30.27 -9.73 4.39
C ASP A 29 -30.61 -10.51 5.65
N CYS A 30 -29.81 -11.53 6.03
CA CYS A 30 -30.17 -12.41 7.15
C CYS A 30 -29.06 -12.61 8.18
N THR A 31 -27.92 -11.94 8.01
CA THR A 31 -26.73 -12.06 8.88
C THR A 31 -26.12 -13.45 8.97
N GLY A 32 -26.58 -14.41 8.16
CA GLY A 32 -25.96 -15.74 8.05
C GLY A 32 -24.58 -15.67 7.40
N PRO A 33 -23.68 -16.65 7.64
CA PRO A 33 -22.37 -16.66 7.03
C PRO A 33 -22.47 -16.82 5.51
N LEU A 34 -21.69 -16.04 4.76
CA LEU A 34 -21.53 -16.21 3.33
C LEU A 34 -20.40 -17.20 3.04
N GLN A 35 -20.62 -18.08 2.08
CA GLN A 35 -19.62 -19.03 1.61
C GLN A 35 -19.38 -18.83 0.12
N PHE A 36 -18.11 -18.91 -0.30
CA PHE A 36 -17.76 -18.82 -1.69
C PHE A 36 -18.11 -20.10 -2.42
N SER A 37 -18.96 -19.98 -3.46
CA SER A 37 -19.30 -21.09 -4.34
C SER A 37 -18.39 -21.05 -5.59
N SER A 38 -17.57 -22.07 -5.73
CA SER A 38 -16.69 -22.20 -6.90
C SER A 38 -17.45 -22.47 -8.22
N GLU A 39 -18.71 -22.94 -8.14
CA GLU A 39 -19.55 -23.18 -9.32
C GLU A 39 -20.09 -21.87 -9.92
N SER A 40 -20.52 -20.95 -9.07
CA SER A 40 -21.10 -19.67 -9.49
C SER A 40 -20.10 -18.51 -9.48
N GLY A 41 -18.95 -18.65 -8.78
CA GLY A 41 -18.00 -17.57 -8.55
C GLY A 41 -18.52 -16.49 -7.59
N MET A 42 -19.59 -16.76 -6.85
CA MET A 42 -20.30 -15.82 -5.99
C MET A 42 -20.23 -16.26 -4.53
N LEU A 43 -20.47 -15.32 -3.61
CA LEU A 43 -20.72 -15.59 -2.19
C LEU A 43 -22.18 -15.95 -1.98
N ALA A 44 -22.47 -17.16 -1.55
CA ALA A 44 -23.82 -17.67 -1.31
C ALA A 44 -24.12 -17.76 0.19
N CYS A 45 -25.34 -17.43 0.56
CA CYS A 45 -25.86 -17.59 1.90
C CYS A 45 -26.69 -18.87 2.00
N GLU A 46 -26.24 -19.85 2.78
CA GLU A 46 -26.98 -21.09 3.00
C GLU A 46 -28.30 -20.92 3.80
N TYR A 47 -28.45 -19.77 4.47
CA TYR A 47 -29.61 -19.51 5.34
C TYR A 47 -30.80 -18.93 4.57
N CYS A 48 -30.57 -17.94 3.69
CA CYS A 48 -31.63 -17.30 2.93
C CYS A 48 -31.59 -17.60 1.42
N GLY A 49 -30.54 -18.27 0.93
CA GLY A 49 -30.39 -18.66 -0.47
C GLY A 49 -29.90 -17.55 -1.40
N ASN A 50 -29.67 -16.34 -0.87
CA ASN A 50 -29.17 -15.23 -1.70
C ASN A 50 -27.70 -15.40 -2.04
N SER A 51 -27.32 -14.91 -3.22
CA SER A 51 -25.95 -14.93 -3.72
C SER A 51 -25.53 -13.54 -4.17
N TYR A 52 -24.26 -13.19 -3.92
CA TYR A 52 -23.70 -11.86 -4.17
C TYR A 52 -22.35 -11.99 -4.87
N GLU A 53 -22.00 -11.05 -5.72
CA GLU A 53 -20.65 -10.93 -6.23
C GLU A 53 -19.69 -10.57 -5.08
N VAL A 54 -18.47 -11.13 -5.11
CA VAL A 54 -17.45 -10.88 -4.09
C VAL A 54 -17.18 -9.39 -3.94
N SER A 55 -17.02 -8.68 -5.06
CA SER A 55 -16.80 -7.24 -5.12
C SER A 55 -17.88 -6.41 -4.44
N ILE A 56 -19.15 -6.82 -4.58
CA ILE A 56 -20.30 -6.12 -3.97
C ILE A 56 -20.27 -6.27 -2.46
N ILE A 57 -19.95 -7.45 -1.95
CA ILE A 57 -19.87 -7.71 -0.52
C ILE A 57 -18.65 -7.00 0.09
N GLU A 58 -17.51 -7.05 -0.57
CA GLU A 58 -16.31 -6.33 -0.14
C GLU A 58 -16.58 -4.81 -0.05
N GLN A 59 -17.20 -4.25 -1.08
CA GLN A 59 -17.56 -2.82 -1.09
C GLN A 59 -18.60 -2.48 -0.02
N PHE A 60 -19.64 -3.31 0.16
CA PHE A 60 -20.66 -3.11 1.20
C PHE A 60 -20.04 -3.06 2.61
N TYR A 61 -19.07 -3.94 2.89
CA TYR A 61 -18.40 -3.94 4.19
C TYR A 61 -17.38 -2.82 4.31
N ALA A 62 -16.68 -2.46 3.24
CA ALA A 62 -15.81 -1.28 3.22
C ALA A 62 -16.59 0.01 3.44
N ASP A 63 -17.73 0.19 2.76
CA ASP A 63 -18.61 1.35 2.94
C ASP A 63 -19.20 1.39 4.37
N LYS A 64 -19.53 0.24 4.94
CA LYS A 64 -20.03 0.13 6.32
C LYS A 64 -18.94 0.43 7.35
N GLU A 65 -17.73 -0.02 7.14
CA GLU A 65 -16.58 0.34 7.97
C GLU A 65 -16.27 1.83 7.86
N GLN A 66 -16.32 2.39 6.65
CA GLN A 66 -16.11 3.81 6.41
C GLN A 66 -17.23 4.69 7.02
N ALA A 67 -18.49 4.25 6.94
CA ALA A 67 -19.62 4.93 7.58
C ALA A 67 -19.57 4.83 9.12
N ALA A 68 -18.99 3.76 9.67
CA ALA A 68 -18.77 3.61 11.11
C ALA A 68 -17.60 4.47 11.63
N MET A 69 -16.67 4.86 10.75
CA MET A 69 -15.58 5.78 11.06
C MET A 69 -16.11 7.22 10.90
N GLY A 70 -16.60 7.80 11.97
CA GLY A 70 -17.11 9.18 11.96
C GLY A 70 -16.05 10.17 11.46
N GLU A 71 -16.40 10.99 10.45
CA GLU A 71 -15.53 12.02 9.91
C GLU A 71 -15.54 13.25 10.82
N LYS A 72 -14.49 13.44 11.60
CA LYS A 72 -14.20 14.74 12.23
C LYS A 72 -12.99 15.36 11.51
N PRO A 73 -13.12 16.56 10.93
CA PRO A 73 -12.00 17.22 10.27
C PRO A 73 -10.93 17.60 11.29
N ILE A 74 -9.67 17.36 10.92
CA ILE A 74 -8.50 17.62 11.77
C ILE A 74 -7.70 18.75 11.14
N GLY A 75 -7.25 19.67 11.98
CA GLY A 75 -6.24 20.64 11.59
C GLY A 75 -4.84 20.08 11.79
N TRP A 76 -4.19 19.64 10.73
CA TRP A 76 -2.78 19.28 10.76
C TRP A 76 -1.90 20.51 10.69
N GLY A 77 -0.78 20.52 11.45
CA GLY A 77 0.24 21.58 11.38
C GLY A 77 1.05 21.50 10.08
N THR A 78 0.43 21.73 8.94
CA THR A 78 1.05 21.62 7.62
C THR A 78 2.01 22.76 7.30
N ASP A 79 1.87 23.91 7.95
CA ASP A 79 2.66 25.12 7.70
C ASP A 79 4.12 24.99 8.16
N GLU A 80 4.41 24.02 9.02
CA GLU A 80 5.76 23.76 9.53
C GLU A 80 6.54 22.73 8.70
N ALA A 81 5.90 22.11 7.70
CA ALA A 81 6.50 21.06 6.89
C ALA A 81 7.41 21.64 5.81
N GLY A 82 8.68 21.27 5.85
CA GLY A 82 9.71 21.78 4.94
C GLY A 82 10.13 23.21 5.25
N THR A 83 11.24 23.62 4.66
CA THR A 83 11.80 24.97 4.80
C THR A 83 12.13 25.59 3.45
N PRO A 84 12.16 26.92 3.31
CA PRO A 84 12.67 27.53 2.08
C PRO A 84 14.14 27.14 1.83
N TRP A 85 14.50 26.96 0.56
CA TRP A 85 15.89 26.76 0.17
C TRP A 85 16.72 28.02 0.42
N SER A 86 17.94 27.86 0.95
CA SER A 86 18.90 28.97 0.93
C SER A 86 19.40 29.23 -0.49
N ALA A 87 19.84 30.43 -0.76
CA ALA A 87 20.38 30.80 -2.08
C ALA A 87 21.60 29.94 -2.47
N GLU A 88 22.44 29.59 -1.48
CA GLU A 88 23.63 28.76 -1.69
C GLU A 88 23.27 27.30 -2.03
N GLU A 89 22.29 26.72 -1.33
CA GLU A 89 21.80 25.36 -1.60
C GLU A 89 21.13 25.28 -2.96
N ALA A 90 20.32 26.30 -3.31
CA ALA A 90 19.61 26.35 -4.61
C ALA A 90 20.59 26.49 -5.79
N ALA A 91 21.70 27.21 -5.62
CA ALA A 91 22.71 27.39 -6.65
C ALA A 91 23.42 26.08 -7.05
N GLY A 92 23.54 25.14 -6.11
CA GLY A 92 24.14 23.80 -6.35
C GLY A 92 23.18 22.77 -6.94
N LEU A 93 21.95 23.15 -7.29
CA LEU A 93 20.93 22.22 -7.79
C LEU A 93 20.47 22.59 -9.20
N ARG A 94 20.13 21.56 -9.98
CA ARG A 94 19.52 21.69 -11.31
C ARG A 94 18.13 21.10 -11.30
N ALA A 95 17.20 21.82 -11.91
CA ALA A 95 15.84 21.32 -12.13
C ALA A 95 15.65 20.97 -13.61
N TYR A 96 14.87 19.93 -13.87
CA TYR A 96 14.47 19.51 -15.21
C TYR A 96 12.96 19.29 -15.23
N SER A 97 12.30 19.79 -16.28
CA SER A 97 10.87 19.56 -16.49
C SER A 97 10.63 18.61 -17.65
N CYS A 98 9.71 17.69 -17.50
CA CYS A 98 9.28 16.81 -18.56
C CYS A 98 8.10 17.43 -19.32
N PRO A 99 8.22 17.77 -20.62
CA PRO A 99 7.13 18.38 -21.38
C PRO A 99 5.96 17.39 -21.66
N SER A 100 6.19 16.10 -21.47
CA SER A 100 5.18 15.07 -21.74
C SER A 100 4.24 14.80 -20.56
N CYS A 101 4.77 14.68 -19.33
CA CYS A 101 3.98 14.37 -18.15
C CYS A 101 4.03 15.44 -17.05
N GLY A 102 4.77 16.52 -17.28
CA GLY A 102 4.89 17.64 -16.33
C GLY A 102 5.70 17.32 -15.06
N ALA A 103 6.42 16.19 -15.02
CA ALA A 103 7.27 15.88 -13.85
C ALA A 103 8.43 16.87 -13.76
N GLU A 104 8.71 17.34 -12.54
CA GLU A 104 9.86 18.19 -12.22
C GLU A 104 10.87 17.39 -11.41
N ILE A 105 12.07 17.24 -11.94
CA ILE A 105 13.15 16.40 -11.39
C ILE A 105 14.28 17.32 -10.96
N ILE A 106 14.75 17.14 -9.75
CA ILE A 106 15.87 17.89 -9.17
C ILE A 106 17.08 16.96 -9.04
N CYS A 107 18.25 17.46 -9.34
CA CYS A 107 19.51 16.75 -9.12
C CYS A 107 20.63 17.74 -8.77
N ASP A 108 21.75 17.22 -8.34
CA ASP A 108 22.96 18.01 -8.13
C ASP A 108 23.62 18.44 -9.48
N GLU A 109 24.61 19.29 -9.43
CA GLU A 109 25.30 19.78 -10.62
C GLU A 109 25.98 18.69 -11.45
N THR A 110 26.36 17.58 -10.81
CA THR A 110 27.10 16.47 -11.45
C THR A 110 26.19 15.44 -12.07
N THR A 111 24.92 15.41 -11.66
CA THR A 111 23.92 14.47 -12.15
C THR A 111 23.06 15.12 -13.23
N ALA A 112 22.86 14.45 -14.34
CA ALA A 112 21.99 14.92 -15.43
C ALA A 112 20.80 13.99 -15.63
N ALA A 113 19.59 14.56 -15.67
CA ALA A 113 18.41 13.84 -16.11
C ALA A 113 18.41 13.74 -17.64
N THR A 114 18.64 12.55 -18.18
CA THR A 114 18.69 12.30 -19.64
C THR A 114 17.33 11.86 -20.20
N SER A 115 16.42 11.40 -19.34
CA SER A 115 15.06 10.98 -19.70
C SER A 115 14.17 11.06 -18.47
N CYS A 116 12.86 11.23 -18.69
CA CYS A 116 11.90 11.24 -17.62
C CYS A 116 11.79 9.85 -16.98
N VAL A 117 11.89 9.76 -15.65
CA VAL A 117 11.80 8.51 -14.89
C VAL A 117 10.39 7.93 -14.84
N TYR A 118 9.37 8.78 -15.08
CA TYR A 118 7.97 8.40 -15.00
C TYR A 118 7.38 7.93 -16.32
N CYS A 119 7.53 8.73 -17.39
CA CYS A 119 6.94 8.41 -18.69
C CYS A 119 7.95 7.90 -19.72
N GLY A 120 9.23 7.85 -19.38
CA GLY A 120 10.29 7.42 -20.29
C GLY A 120 10.61 8.39 -21.44
N ASN A 121 10.03 9.61 -21.45
CA ASN A 121 10.31 10.60 -22.49
C ASN A 121 11.81 10.93 -22.51
N PRO A 122 12.50 10.82 -23.65
CA PRO A 122 13.93 11.12 -23.75
C PRO A 122 14.24 12.63 -23.72
N THR A 123 13.23 13.48 -23.76
CA THR A 123 13.40 14.93 -23.73
C THR A 123 12.98 15.47 -22.38
N VAL A 124 13.93 16.00 -21.61
CA VAL A 124 13.70 16.80 -20.40
C VAL A 124 14.34 18.18 -20.62
N VAL A 125 13.66 19.21 -20.18
CA VAL A 125 14.08 20.61 -20.39
C VAL A 125 14.66 21.15 -19.09
N PRO A 126 15.89 21.69 -19.07
CA PRO A 126 16.43 22.38 -17.90
C PRO A 126 15.52 23.53 -17.46
N GLY A 127 15.28 23.63 -16.17
CA GLY A 127 14.50 24.70 -15.54
C GLY A 127 15.24 25.28 -14.33
N GLN A 128 14.62 26.26 -13.69
CA GLN A 128 15.12 26.82 -12.44
C GLN A 128 14.41 26.15 -11.25
N LEU A 129 15.17 25.93 -10.19
CA LEU A 129 14.58 25.50 -8.92
C LEU A 129 13.77 26.65 -8.33
N GLY A 130 12.45 26.58 -8.37
CA GLY A 130 11.57 27.66 -7.91
C GLY A 130 10.39 27.15 -7.10
N GLY A 131 10.02 27.89 -6.06
CA GLY A 131 8.75 27.71 -5.33
C GLY A 131 8.59 26.43 -4.50
N ASN A 132 9.65 25.67 -4.26
CA ASN A 132 9.59 24.42 -3.52
C ASN A 132 10.17 24.56 -2.13
N LEU A 133 9.63 23.76 -1.22
CA LEU A 133 10.21 23.58 0.10
C LEU A 133 11.39 22.61 0.03
N LYS A 134 12.41 22.87 0.83
CA LYS A 134 13.49 21.95 1.13
C LYS A 134 12.96 20.87 2.07
N PRO A 135 13.26 19.59 1.84
CA PRO A 135 12.88 18.53 2.74
C PRO A 135 13.45 18.71 4.15
N ASP A 136 12.70 18.28 5.17
CA ASP A 136 13.20 18.19 6.54
C ASP A 136 14.10 16.96 6.71
N TYR A 137 13.71 15.86 6.03
CA TYR A 137 14.34 14.56 6.21
C TYR A 137 14.62 13.86 4.90
N VAL A 138 15.52 12.87 4.99
CA VAL A 138 15.81 11.91 3.92
C VAL A 138 16.06 10.53 4.52
N ILE A 139 15.64 9.49 3.83
CA ILE A 139 16.15 8.13 4.06
C ILE A 139 17.16 7.85 2.95
N PRO A 140 18.46 7.67 3.26
CA PRO A 140 19.46 7.38 2.24
C PRO A 140 19.23 6.04 1.54
N PHE A 141 19.61 5.96 0.25
CA PHE A 141 19.68 4.68 -0.44
C PHE A 141 20.61 3.71 0.29
N LYS A 142 20.14 2.48 0.48
CA LYS A 142 20.91 1.37 1.07
C LYS A 142 21.28 0.33 0.02
N MET A 143 20.44 0.18 -0.99
CA MET A 143 20.67 -0.71 -2.11
C MET A 143 21.27 0.07 -3.28
N ASP A 144 22.37 -0.43 -3.82
CA ASP A 144 22.99 0.11 -5.02
C ASP A 144 22.26 -0.33 -6.30
N ALA A 145 22.66 0.24 -7.44
CA ALA A 145 22.08 -0.07 -8.74
C ALA A 145 22.25 -1.54 -9.13
N ALA A 146 23.34 -2.19 -8.71
CA ALA A 146 23.59 -3.59 -9.03
C ALA A 146 22.63 -4.52 -8.28
N ALA A 147 22.42 -4.26 -6.98
CA ALA A 147 21.45 -4.98 -6.17
C ALA A 147 20.01 -4.76 -6.68
N ALA A 148 19.66 -3.52 -7.07
CA ALA A 148 18.35 -3.20 -7.62
C ALA A 148 18.10 -3.93 -8.95
N LYS A 149 19.07 -3.97 -9.85
CA LYS A 149 18.99 -4.74 -11.10
C LYS A 149 18.87 -6.25 -10.85
N ALA A 150 19.56 -6.78 -9.84
CA ALA A 150 19.46 -8.18 -9.44
C ALA A 150 18.07 -8.49 -8.89
N ALA A 151 17.50 -7.62 -8.06
CA ALA A 151 16.14 -7.75 -7.52
C ALA A 151 15.08 -7.76 -8.63
N LEU A 152 15.19 -6.89 -9.64
CA LEU A 152 14.30 -6.87 -10.80
C LEU A 152 14.39 -8.19 -11.60
N LYS A 153 15.59 -8.70 -11.84
CA LYS A 153 15.78 -10.01 -12.50
C LYS A 153 15.15 -11.14 -11.69
N ALA A 154 15.30 -11.11 -10.36
CA ALA A 154 14.67 -12.09 -9.47
C ALA A 154 13.13 -11.98 -9.49
N TYR A 155 12.58 -10.78 -9.58
CA TYR A 155 11.13 -10.54 -9.66
C TYR A 155 10.50 -11.18 -10.90
N TYR A 156 11.22 -11.23 -12.04
CA TYR A 156 10.75 -11.91 -13.25
C TYR A 156 10.80 -13.43 -13.16
N LYS A 157 11.65 -13.97 -12.28
CA LYS A 157 11.84 -15.42 -12.15
C LYS A 157 10.57 -16.09 -11.61
N GLY A 158 10.16 -17.17 -12.26
CA GLY A 158 8.97 -17.94 -11.86
C GLY A 158 7.63 -17.37 -12.34
N LYS A 159 7.63 -16.26 -13.07
CA LYS A 159 6.40 -15.69 -13.65
C LYS A 159 6.02 -16.43 -14.93
N LEU A 160 5.16 -17.45 -14.81
CA LEU A 160 4.78 -18.38 -15.89
C LEU A 160 4.23 -17.69 -17.15
N PHE A 161 3.46 -16.65 -16.96
CA PHE A 161 2.79 -15.95 -18.06
C PHE A 161 3.53 -14.73 -18.58
N LEU A 162 4.72 -14.42 -18.03
CA LEU A 162 5.54 -13.33 -18.53
C LEU A 162 6.06 -13.65 -19.94
N PRO A 163 5.89 -12.74 -20.95
CA PRO A 163 6.51 -12.90 -22.25
C PRO A 163 8.04 -12.96 -22.13
N LYS A 164 8.67 -13.91 -22.79
CA LYS A 164 10.16 -14.04 -22.76
C LYS A 164 10.83 -12.81 -23.38
N GLU A 165 10.22 -12.29 -24.43
CA GLU A 165 10.68 -11.13 -25.18
C GLU A 165 10.65 -9.86 -24.31
N PHE A 166 9.64 -9.72 -23.45
CA PHE A 166 9.57 -8.63 -22.47
C PHE A 166 10.73 -8.73 -21.47
N ALA A 167 10.91 -9.91 -20.90
CA ALA A 167 11.99 -10.13 -19.92
C ALA A 167 13.39 -9.96 -20.50
N ALA A 168 13.60 -10.31 -21.78
CA ALA A 168 14.88 -10.21 -22.48
C ALA A 168 15.12 -8.79 -23.06
N GLY A 169 14.05 -8.13 -23.53
CA GLY A 169 14.11 -6.81 -24.14
C GLY A 169 13.98 -5.65 -23.15
N ASN A 170 13.78 -5.94 -21.88
CA ASN A 170 13.60 -4.91 -20.88
C ASN A 170 14.93 -4.19 -20.60
N LYS A 171 14.92 -2.89 -20.71
CA LYS A 171 16.08 -2.03 -20.52
C LYS A 171 16.43 -1.87 -19.04
N ILE A 172 16.81 -2.98 -18.40
CA ILE A 172 17.19 -3.02 -16.97
C ILE A 172 18.27 -1.98 -16.64
N GLU A 173 19.08 -1.63 -17.65
CA GLU A 173 20.10 -0.60 -17.51
C GLU A 173 19.52 0.84 -17.29
N GLU A 174 18.26 1.07 -17.64
CA GLU A 174 17.55 2.33 -17.44
C GLU A 174 16.94 2.46 -16.03
N LEU A 175 17.17 1.50 -15.13
CA LEU A 175 16.75 1.59 -13.73
C LEU A 175 17.44 2.78 -13.05
N LYS A 176 16.65 3.71 -12.52
CA LYS A 176 17.14 4.96 -11.91
C LYS A 176 16.74 5.03 -10.43
N GLY A 177 17.66 5.52 -9.61
CA GLY A 177 17.37 5.86 -8.22
C GLY A 177 16.75 7.25 -8.15
N VAL A 178 15.59 7.34 -7.53
CA VAL A 178 14.82 8.58 -7.37
C VAL A 178 14.43 8.74 -5.91
N TYR A 179 14.70 9.90 -5.37
CA TYR A 179 14.11 10.33 -4.12
C TYR A 179 12.70 10.85 -4.39
N VAL A 180 11.71 10.15 -3.86
CA VAL A 180 10.29 10.50 -4.02
C VAL A 180 9.84 11.33 -2.82
N PRO A 181 9.06 12.42 -3.03
CA PRO A 181 8.55 13.25 -1.97
C PRO A 181 7.46 12.54 -1.16
N PHE A 182 7.55 12.60 0.16
CA PHE A 182 6.55 12.09 1.08
C PHE A 182 6.26 13.11 2.19
N TRP A 183 5.02 13.21 2.58
CA TRP A 183 4.59 13.86 3.78
C TRP A 183 4.48 12.84 4.89
N LEU A 184 5.15 13.07 6.00
CA LEU A 184 5.17 12.20 7.18
C LEU A 184 4.33 12.82 8.27
N PHE A 185 3.26 12.13 8.65
CA PHE A 185 2.30 12.60 9.63
C PHE A 185 2.54 11.92 10.98
N ASP A 186 2.76 12.73 12.01
CA ASP A 186 2.83 12.28 13.40
C ASP A 186 1.56 12.73 14.12
N GLY A 187 0.89 11.83 14.85
CA GLY A 187 -0.34 12.16 15.54
C GLY A 187 -0.73 11.12 16.58
N LYS A 188 -1.84 11.39 17.28
CA LYS A 188 -2.41 10.45 18.22
C LYS A 188 -3.88 10.25 17.92
N ALA A 189 -4.37 9.04 18.13
CA ALA A 189 -5.78 8.72 18.04
C ALA A 189 -6.30 8.28 19.40
N ASP A 190 -7.45 8.82 19.81
CA ASP A 190 -8.27 8.28 20.89
C ASP A 190 -9.43 7.56 20.23
N ALA A 191 -9.45 6.23 20.34
CA ALA A 191 -10.36 5.41 19.57
C ALA A 191 -11.24 4.56 20.48
N GLU A 192 -12.54 4.55 20.19
CA GLU A 192 -13.53 3.66 20.80
C GLU A 192 -14.34 2.96 19.71
N ILE A 193 -14.29 1.63 19.68
CA ILE A 193 -14.98 0.84 18.66
C ILE A 193 -15.88 -0.22 19.31
N ARG A 194 -17.14 -0.24 18.88
CA ARG A 194 -18.10 -1.30 19.21
C ARG A 194 -18.13 -2.35 18.12
N TYR A 195 -17.97 -3.60 18.54
CA TYR A 195 -17.99 -4.75 17.64
C TYR A 195 -19.18 -5.63 17.92
N ALA A 196 -19.87 -6.06 16.87
CA ALA A 196 -20.66 -7.29 16.88
C ALA A 196 -19.71 -8.46 16.66
N ALA A 197 -19.76 -9.45 17.54
CA ALA A 197 -18.85 -10.59 17.48
C ALA A 197 -19.59 -11.91 17.66
N THR A 198 -19.09 -12.99 17.10
CA THR A 198 -19.66 -14.32 17.24
C THR A 198 -18.64 -15.33 17.70
N LYS A 199 -19.12 -16.33 18.47
CA LYS A 199 -18.38 -17.56 18.72
C LYS A 199 -19.19 -18.73 18.19
N VAL A 200 -18.59 -19.47 17.27
CA VAL A 200 -19.21 -20.64 16.67
C VAL A 200 -18.53 -21.89 17.20
N ARG A 201 -19.32 -22.82 17.70
CA ARG A 201 -18.88 -24.15 18.16
C ARG A 201 -19.70 -25.22 17.47
N SER A 202 -19.02 -26.12 16.77
CA SER A 202 -19.68 -27.32 16.21
C SER A 202 -19.25 -28.55 16.96
N TYR A 203 -20.23 -29.39 17.31
CA TYR A 203 -19.99 -30.67 17.95
C TYR A 203 -20.99 -31.75 17.47
N ARG A 204 -20.65 -33.00 17.66
CA ARG A 204 -21.50 -34.13 17.30
C ARG A 204 -22.35 -34.53 18.52
N SER A 205 -23.66 -34.64 18.29
CA SER A 205 -24.61 -35.17 19.26
C SER A 205 -25.38 -36.33 18.61
N GLY A 206 -24.97 -37.55 18.86
CA GLY A 206 -25.48 -38.74 18.18
C GLY A 206 -25.16 -38.71 16.68
N GLN A 207 -26.18 -38.77 15.85
CA GLN A 207 -26.07 -38.71 14.37
C GLN A 207 -26.08 -37.26 13.84
N TYR A 208 -26.32 -36.28 14.69
CA TYR A 208 -26.45 -34.88 14.28
C TYR A 208 -25.15 -34.12 14.50
N ARG A 209 -24.88 -33.19 13.61
CA ARG A 209 -23.89 -32.15 13.78
C ARG A 209 -24.59 -30.90 14.26
N VAL A 210 -24.31 -30.51 15.51
CA VAL A 210 -24.87 -29.30 16.13
C VAL A 210 -23.88 -28.16 15.98
N THR A 211 -24.36 -27.04 15.48
CA THR A 211 -23.59 -25.80 15.44
C THR A 211 -24.26 -24.78 16.33
N GLU A 212 -23.56 -24.35 17.36
CA GLU A 212 -24.00 -23.31 18.30
C GLU A 212 -23.29 -22.00 17.95
N THR A 213 -24.05 -20.95 17.69
CA THR A 213 -23.52 -19.60 17.45
C THR A 213 -23.94 -18.68 18.59
N LYS A 214 -22.97 -18.12 19.31
CA LYS A 214 -23.20 -17.11 20.35
C LYS A 214 -22.84 -15.75 19.86
N HIS A 215 -23.73 -14.79 20.03
CA HIS A 215 -23.55 -13.40 19.63
C HIS A 215 -23.11 -12.56 20.82
N TYR A 216 -22.18 -11.64 20.57
CA TYR A 216 -21.60 -10.76 21.58
C TYR A 216 -21.52 -9.33 21.05
N ARG A 217 -21.63 -8.37 21.94
CA ARG A 217 -21.17 -7.01 21.72
C ARG A 217 -19.91 -6.79 22.55
N ALA A 218 -18.86 -6.33 21.90
CA ALA A 218 -17.58 -6.05 22.55
C ALA A 218 -17.20 -4.58 22.29
N LEU A 219 -16.75 -3.91 23.34
CA LEU A 219 -16.21 -2.56 23.28
C LEU A 219 -14.68 -2.65 23.35
N ARG A 220 -14.00 -1.91 22.49
CA ARG A 220 -12.55 -1.70 22.55
C ARG A 220 -12.27 -0.22 22.48
N SER A 221 -11.44 0.26 23.38
CA SER A 221 -11.00 1.65 23.39
C SER A 221 -9.53 1.76 23.76
N GLY A 222 -8.87 2.81 23.28
CA GLY A 222 -7.46 3.04 23.58
C GLY A 222 -6.89 4.26 22.88
N LYS A 223 -5.79 4.76 23.45
CA LYS A 223 -4.98 5.84 22.84
C LYS A 223 -3.80 5.23 22.10
N ILE A 224 -3.67 5.62 20.83
CA ILE A 224 -2.67 5.08 19.92
C ILE A 224 -1.87 6.25 19.37
N SER A 225 -0.54 6.17 19.47
CA SER A 225 0.36 7.16 18.87
C SER A 225 0.87 6.64 17.53
N PHE A 226 0.84 7.50 16.54
CA PHE A 226 1.34 7.26 15.19
C PHE A 226 2.54 8.17 14.92
N GLU A 227 3.60 7.60 14.41
CA GLU A 227 4.79 8.33 14.02
C GLU A 227 5.11 8.05 12.55
N LYS A 228 5.32 9.13 11.79
CA LYS A 228 5.77 9.06 10.40
C LYS A 228 4.87 8.22 9.48
N ILE A 229 3.55 8.44 9.58
CA ILE A 229 2.61 7.85 8.62
C ILE A 229 2.88 8.50 7.25
N PRO A 230 3.38 7.74 6.27
CA PRO A 230 3.78 8.31 5.00
C PRO A 230 2.57 8.53 4.09
N VAL A 231 2.60 9.64 3.38
CA VAL A 231 1.71 9.91 2.23
C VAL A 231 2.58 10.46 1.13
N ASP A 232 2.61 9.83 -0.03
CA ASP A 232 3.40 10.33 -1.15
C ASP A 232 2.85 11.67 -1.67
N GLY A 233 3.75 12.57 -1.98
CA GLY A 233 3.46 13.93 -2.45
C GLY A 233 3.51 14.06 -3.97
N SER A 234 3.37 12.95 -4.74
CA SER A 234 3.51 12.99 -6.19
C SER A 234 2.39 12.22 -6.89
N THR A 235 1.71 12.88 -7.83
CA THR A 235 0.71 12.24 -8.71
C THR A 235 1.35 11.41 -9.84
N LYS A 236 2.66 11.39 -9.95
CA LYS A 236 3.38 10.75 -11.06
C LYS A 236 3.42 9.23 -10.96
N MET A 237 3.28 8.71 -9.75
CA MET A 237 3.15 7.28 -9.50
C MET A 237 1.78 6.97 -8.92
N PRO A 238 1.19 5.82 -9.28
CA PRO A 238 -0.03 5.39 -8.59
C PRO A 238 0.22 5.20 -7.09
N ASP A 239 -0.65 5.77 -6.25
CA ASP A 239 -0.61 5.63 -4.79
C ASP A 239 -0.44 4.17 -4.35
N ALA A 240 -1.16 3.25 -5.02
CA ALA A 240 -1.08 1.82 -4.73
C ALA A 240 0.33 1.23 -4.90
N HIS A 241 1.14 1.79 -5.82
CA HIS A 241 2.53 1.37 -5.98
C HIS A 241 3.39 1.90 -4.85
N MET A 242 3.18 3.16 -4.42
CA MET A 242 3.91 3.76 -3.32
C MET A 242 3.57 3.09 -1.99
N ASP A 243 2.29 2.81 -1.74
CA ASP A 243 1.87 2.03 -0.56
C ASP A 243 2.44 0.60 -0.58
N ALA A 244 2.50 -0.03 -1.76
CA ALA A 244 2.98 -1.41 -1.88
C ALA A 244 4.49 -1.59 -1.63
N ILE A 245 5.32 -0.57 -1.84
CA ILE A 245 6.76 -0.64 -1.53
C ILE A 245 7.08 -0.36 -0.06
N GLU A 246 6.11 0.11 0.74
CA GLU A 246 6.29 0.22 2.19
C GLU A 246 6.49 -1.18 2.82
N PRO A 247 7.16 -1.32 3.97
CA PRO A 247 7.62 -0.27 4.88
C PRO A 247 8.99 0.31 4.54
N PHE A 248 9.17 1.57 4.92
CA PHE A 248 10.49 2.15 5.10
C PHE A 248 10.91 2.04 6.58
N ASN A 249 12.20 1.85 6.84
CA ASN A 249 12.73 1.86 8.20
C ASN A 249 13.04 3.30 8.62
N TYR A 250 12.12 3.92 9.31
CA TYR A 250 12.28 5.31 9.80
C TYR A 250 13.33 5.47 10.90
N GLY A 251 13.86 4.37 11.45
CA GLY A 251 15.02 4.42 12.34
C GLY A 251 16.30 4.89 11.64
N GLU A 252 16.34 4.85 10.31
CA GLU A 252 17.48 5.30 9.51
C GLU A 252 17.26 6.69 8.87
N ILE A 253 16.17 7.38 9.22
CA ILE A 253 15.87 8.73 8.73
C ILE A 253 16.95 9.72 9.21
N LYS A 254 17.36 10.62 8.34
CA LYS A 254 18.37 11.65 8.61
C LYS A 254 17.81 13.03 8.31
N PRO A 255 18.29 14.08 8.95
CA PRO A 255 18.08 15.45 8.48
C PRO A 255 18.53 15.55 7.01
N PHE A 256 17.75 16.24 6.20
CA PHE A 256 18.09 16.39 4.79
C PHE A 256 19.38 17.18 4.60
N SER A 257 20.18 16.72 3.65
CA SER A 257 21.36 17.44 3.12
C SER A 257 21.47 17.15 1.63
N THR A 258 21.88 18.15 0.87
CA THR A 258 22.16 18.00 -0.58
C THR A 258 23.25 16.96 -0.85
N ALA A 259 24.08 16.63 0.13
CA ALA A 259 25.10 15.57 0.05
C ALA A 259 24.52 14.15 -0.22
N TYR A 260 23.22 13.94 -0.05
CA TYR A 260 22.56 12.65 -0.38
C TYR A 260 22.08 12.56 -1.83
N LEU A 261 22.09 13.66 -2.59
CA LEU A 261 21.60 13.72 -3.97
C LEU A 261 22.57 13.20 -5.04
N PRO A 262 23.92 13.33 -4.92
CA PRO A 262 24.83 12.93 -5.98
C PRO A 262 24.59 11.50 -6.47
N GLY A 263 24.40 11.34 -7.79
CA GLY A 263 24.12 10.07 -8.45
C GLY A 263 22.64 9.62 -8.41
N PHE A 264 21.77 10.39 -7.81
CA PHE A 264 20.33 10.15 -7.73
C PHE A 264 19.53 11.34 -8.24
N LEU A 265 18.29 11.09 -8.62
CA LEU A 265 17.33 12.11 -8.97
C LEU A 265 16.40 12.34 -7.77
N ALA A 266 15.89 13.55 -7.62
CA ALA A 266 14.84 13.83 -6.66
C ALA A 266 13.61 14.37 -7.40
N ASP A 267 12.44 13.84 -7.07
CA ASP A 267 11.17 14.34 -7.57
C ASP A 267 10.70 15.51 -6.70
N LYS A 268 10.04 16.46 -7.32
CA LYS A 268 9.35 17.56 -6.66
C LYS A 268 7.93 17.12 -6.32
N TYR A 269 7.45 17.49 -5.12
CA TYR A 269 6.03 17.26 -4.82
C TYR A 269 5.14 18.12 -5.74
N ASP A 270 4.05 17.54 -6.19
CA ASP A 270 2.95 18.19 -6.91
C ASP A 270 1.60 18.05 -6.16
N VAL A 271 1.62 17.33 -5.01
CA VAL A 271 0.56 17.30 -4.02
C VAL A 271 1.12 17.87 -2.72
N ASP A 272 0.57 18.97 -2.24
CA ASP A 272 1.03 19.62 -1.02
C ASP A 272 0.60 18.86 0.26
N ALA A 273 1.13 19.30 1.40
CA ALA A 273 0.82 18.69 2.70
C ALA A 273 -0.67 18.78 3.04
N GLN A 274 -1.31 19.90 2.71
CA GLN A 274 -2.73 20.11 3.01
C GLN A 274 -3.63 19.17 2.19
N ALA A 275 -3.35 19.00 0.91
CA ALA A 275 -4.07 18.06 0.05
C ALA A 275 -3.87 16.60 0.49
N SER A 276 -2.75 16.31 1.16
CA SER A 276 -2.41 14.97 1.66
C SER A 276 -3.08 14.60 2.99
N CYS A 277 -3.66 15.59 3.70
CA CYS A 277 -4.27 15.38 5.03
C CYS A 277 -5.39 14.34 5.02
N GLU A 278 -6.28 14.40 4.04
CA GLU A 278 -7.41 13.45 3.95
C GLU A 278 -6.93 11.99 3.84
N ARG A 279 -5.89 11.77 3.03
CA ARG A 279 -5.31 10.43 2.88
C ARG A 279 -4.61 9.98 4.15
N ALA A 280 -3.88 10.88 4.83
CA ALA A 280 -3.25 10.61 6.13
C ALA A 280 -4.29 10.23 7.18
N ASP A 281 -5.38 10.98 7.24
CA ASP A 281 -6.48 10.77 8.17
C ASP A 281 -7.09 9.38 7.99
N ARG A 282 -7.42 9.02 6.76
CA ARG A 282 -7.95 7.69 6.41
C ARG A 282 -6.98 6.57 6.80
N ARG A 283 -5.67 6.73 6.54
CA ARG A 283 -4.64 5.76 6.92
C ARG A 283 -4.55 5.58 8.44
N ILE A 284 -4.55 6.68 9.19
CA ILE A 284 -4.47 6.66 10.65
C ILE A 284 -5.73 6.00 11.25
N ARG A 285 -6.93 6.39 10.78
CA ARG A 285 -8.20 5.79 11.25
C ARG A 285 -8.24 4.29 10.96
N THR A 286 -7.86 3.88 9.75
CA THR A 286 -7.80 2.47 9.37
C THR A 286 -6.81 1.70 10.24
N SER A 287 -5.64 2.28 10.50
CA SER A 287 -4.62 1.66 11.35
C SER A 287 -5.05 1.57 12.81
N ALA A 288 -5.73 2.59 13.33
CA ALA A 288 -6.30 2.59 14.68
C ALA A 288 -7.39 1.51 14.83
N ALA A 289 -8.30 1.45 13.86
CA ALA A 289 -9.35 0.42 13.83
C ALA A 289 -8.75 -0.99 13.73
N GLY A 290 -7.72 -1.18 12.90
CA GLY A 290 -6.99 -2.43 12.80
C GLY A 290 -6.35 -2.84 14.13
N ALA A 291 -5.63 -1.93 14.78
CA ALA A 291 -4.98 -2.19 16.07
C ALA A 291 -5.98 -2.60 17.17
N LEU A 292 -7.15 -1.95 17.23
CA LEU A 292 -8.21 -2.36 18.16
C LEU A 292 -8.86 -3.69 17.75
N GLY A 293 -9.04 -3.91 16.45
CA GLY A 293 -9.55 -5.16 15.90
C GLY A 293 -8.71 -6.38 16.29
N GLU A 294 -7.38 -6.24 16.31
CA GLU A 294 -6.48 -7.32 16.75
C GLU A 294 -6.67 -7.74 18.19
N THR A 295 -7.17 -6.86 19.04
CA THR A 295 -7.50 -7.19 20.42
C THR A 295 -8.75 -8.08 20.54
N MET A 296 -9.51 -8.29 19.44
CA MET A 296 -10.71 -9.12 19.38
C MET A 296 -10.40 -10.61 19.33
N THR A 297 -9.51 -11.07 20.20
CA THR A 297 -9.11 -12.47 20.29
C THR A 297 -10.21 -13.35 20.88
N GLY A 298 -10.28 -14.60 20.41
CA GLY A 298 -11.20 -15.62 20.94
C GLY A 298 -12.63 -15.53 20.40
N TYR A 299 -12.90 -14.70 19.40
CA TYR A 299 -14.12 -14.72 18.60
C TYR A 299 -13.88 -15.44 17.27
N THR A 300 -14.94 -16.03 16.72
CA THR A 300 -14.88 -16.69 15.41
C THR A 300 -14.95 -15.66 14.28
N SER A 301 -15.77 -14.64 14.48
CA SER A 301 -15.87 -13.48 13.59
C SER A 301 -16.26 -12.24 14.40
N TYR A 302 -15.90 -11.09 13.87
CA TYR A 302 -16.34 -9.80 14.42
C TYR A 302 -16.45 -8.77 13.29
N THR A 303 -17.31 -7.78 13.51
CA THR A 303 -17.49 -6.64 12.60
C THR A 303 -17.67 -5.38 13.44
N ALA A 304 -17.04 -4.27 13.07
CA ALA A 304 -17.25 -3.00 13.70
C ALA A 304 -18.67 -2.50 13.40
N GLU A 305 -19.45 -2.19 14.45
CA GLU A 305 -20.79 -1.58 14.32
C GLU A 305 -20.72 -0.05 14.40
N HIS A 306 -19.78 0.46 15.20
CA HIS A 306 -19.58 1.88 15.39
C HIS A 306 -18.13 2.11 15.80
N ALA A 307 -17.51 3.11 15.19
CA ALA A 307 -16.18 3.57 15.54
C ALA A 307 -16.20 5.08 15.77
N ASP A 308 -15.74 5.50 16.94
CA ASP A 308 -15.44 6.89 17.27
C ASP A 308 -13.93 7.01 17.41
N ILE A 309 -13.31 7.77 16.52
CA ILE A 309 -11.86 7.91 16.47
C ILE A 309 -11.54 9.40 16.40
N ASP A 310 -11.21 9.95 17.55
CA ASP A 310 -10.74 11.34 17.66
C ASP A 310 -9.24 11.37 17.42
N LEU A 311 -8.81 12.24 16.51
CA LEU A 311 -7.41 12.44 16.23
C LEU A 311 -6.93 13.74 16.91
N GLU A 312 -5.83 13.68 17.63
CA GLU A 312 -5.14 14.86 18.13
C GLU A 312 -4.21 15.39 17.04
N MET A 313 -4.21 16.71 16.85
CA MET A 313 -3.34 17.41 15.89
C MET A 313 -1.88 16.98 16.09
N GLY A 314 -1.24 16.67 14.99
CA GLY A 314 0.14 16.24 14.97
C GLY A 314 0.99 17.04 14.00
N LYS A 315 2.28 16.74 14.01
CA LYS A 315 3.27 17.37 13.15
C LYS A 315 3.24 16.73 11.76
N VAL A 316 3.43 17.57 10.73
CA VAL A 316 3.72 17.12 9.38
C VAL A 316 5.18 17.44 9.04
N SER A 317 5.87 16.53 8.41
CA SER A 317 7.25 16.74 7.96
C SER A 317 7.42 16.33 6.52
N TYR A 318 8.22 17.06 5.77
CA TYR A 318 8.56 16.75 4.38
C TYR A 318 9.79 15.84 4.33
N ALA A 319 9.68 14.70 3.65
CA ALA A 319 10.78 13.75 3.54
C ALA A 319 10.99 13.27 2.11
N LEU A 320 12.23 12.94 1.77
CA LEU A 320 12.60 12.24 0.55
C LEU A 320 12.90 10.78 0.86
N LEU A 321 12.18 9.87 0.21
CA LEU A 321 12.33 8.43 0.39
C LEU A 321 12.94 7.78 -0.85
N PRO A 322 13.85 6.80 -0.67
CA PRO A 322 14.62 6.22 -1.76
C PRO A 322 13.80 5.17 -2.54
N VAL A 323 13.62 5.38 -3.83
CA VAL A 323 12.89 4.47 -4.71
C VAL A 323 13.69 4.21 -5.98
N TRP A 324 13.95 2.94 -6.30
CA TRP A 324 14.43 2.54 -7.60
C TRP A 324 13.27 2.41 -8.57
N MET A 325 13.33 3.09 -9.69
CA MET A 325 12.25 3.17 -10.67
C MET A 325 12.73 2.71 -12.05
N LEU A 326 11.85 2.00 -12.73
CA LEU A 326 12.00 1.65 -14.14
C LEU A 326 10.65 1.81 -14.84
N THR A 327 10.62 2.59 -15.89
CA THR A 327 9.47 2.67 -16.80
C THR A 327 9.87 2.13 -18.16
N THR A 328 9.13 1.16 -18.66
CA THR A 328 9.39 0.52 -19.95
C THR A 328 8.12 0.43 -20.78
N SER A 329 8.26 0.55 -22.10
CA SER A 329 7.15 0.41 -23.04
C SER A 329 7.15 -0.99 -23.67
N TRP A 330 5.99 -1.64 -23.69
CA TRP A 330 5.79 -2.92 -24.33
C TRP A 330 4.45 -2.96 -25.04
N GLN A 331 4.48 -3.23 -26.36
CA GLN A 331 3.28 -3.26 -27.21
C GLN A 331 2.38 -2.00 -27.05
N GLY A 332 3.03 -0.82 -26.97
CA GLY A 332 2.34 0.46 -26.83
C GLY A 332 1.77 0.77 -25.45
N LYS A 333 2.05 -0.08 -24.44
CA LYS A 333 1.67 0.16 -23.04
C LYS A 333 2.91 0.42 -22.20
N LEU A 334 2.80 1.36 -21.27
CA LEU A 334 3.82 1.61 -20.26
C LEU A 334 3.65 0.63 -19.10
N PHE A 335 4.77 0.12 -18.64
CA PHE A 335 4.88 -0.73 -17.45
C PHE A 335 5.86 -0.08 -16.51
N THR A 336 5.42 0.23 -15.31
CA THR A 336 6.22 0.91 -14.29
C THR A 336 6.52 -0.05 -13.16
N PHE A 337 7.77 -0.01 -12.74
CA PHE A 337 8.29 -0.78 -11.63
C PHE A 337 8.86 0.17 -10.59
N ALA A 338 8.58 -0.12 -9.33
CA ALA A 338 9.14 0.59 -8.20
C ALA A 338 9.71 -0.40 -7.18
N MET A 339 10.83 -0.04 -6.57
CA MET A 339 11.43 -0.82 -5.50
C MET A 339 11.89 0.12 -4.39
N ASN A 340 11.55 -0.24 -3.17
CA ASN A 340 12.08 0.42 -1.99
C ASN A 340 13.61 0.36 -1.97
N GLY A 341 14.28 1.51 -2.05
CA GLY A 341 15.73 1.62 -2.13
C GLY A 341 16.46 1.26 -0.83
N GLN A 342 15.72 1.06 0.25
CA GLN A 342 16.24 0.67 1.55
C GLN A 342 16.01 -0.83 1.84
N THR A 343 14.79 -1.34 1.61
CA THR A 343 14.40 -2.71 1.98
C THR A 343 14.44 -3.70 0.82
N GLY A 344 14.46 -3.21 -0.41
CA GLY A 344 14.40 -4.04 -1.61
C GLY A 344 13.01 -4.57 -1.95
N LYS A 345 11.97 -4.15 -1.24
CA LYS A 345 10.59 -4.55 -1.54
C LYS A 345 10.19 -4.01 -2.91
N PHE A 346 9.71 -4.89 -3.77
CA PHE A 346 9.51 -4.64 -5.18
C PHE A 346 8.05 -4.76 -5.57
N ILE A 347 7.58 -3.85 -6.41
CA ILE A 347 6.26 -3.87 -7.06
C ILE A 347 6.41 -3.53 -8.54
N GLY A 348 5.52 -4.02 -9.36
CA GLY A 348 5.45 -3.62 -10.76
C GLY A 348 4.43 -4.44 -11.52
N ASP A 349 3.86 -3.81 -12.54
CA ASP A 349 2.93 -4.44 -13.45
C ASP A 349 3.69 -5.31 -14.46
N LEU A 350 3.16 -6.48 -14.73
CA LEU A 350 3.74 -7.41 -15.68
C LEU A 350 2.76 -7.71 -16.81
N PRO A 351 3.23 -7.67 -18.07
CA PRO A 351 2.39 -8.09 -19.18
C PRO A 351 2.14 -9.60 -19.13
N VAL A 352 0.93 -9.98 -19.45
CA VAL A 352 0.51 -11.39 -19.51
C VAL A 352 0.50 -11.86 -20.96
N SER A 353 1.23 -12.92 -21.25
CA SER A 353 1.18 -13.61 -22.54
C SER A 353 -0.11 -14.43 -22.66
N LYS A 354 -1.07 -13.92 -23.43
CA LYS A 354 -2.34 -14.60 -23.67
C LYS A 354 -2.13 -16.00 -24.25
N GLY A 355 -1.14 -16.18 -25.16
CA GLY A 355 -0.83 -17.49 -25.74
C GLY A 355 -0.38 -18.50 -24.69
N LYS A 356 0.54 -18.11 -23.78
CA LYS A 356 0.97 -18.98 -22.68
C LYS A 356 -0.19 -19.30 -21.72
N MET A 357 -1.02 -18.30 -21.40
CA MET A 357 -2.18 -18.47 -20.54
C MET A 357 -3.19 -19.48 -21.13
N TYR A 358 -3.55 -19.34 -22.42
CA TYR A 358 -4.45 -20.28 -23.08
C TYR A 358 -3.81 -21.68 -23.24
N GLY A 359 -2.51 -21.76 -23.52
CA GLY A 359 -1.80 -23.05 -23.57
C GLY A 359 -1.82 -23.79 -22.24
N TRP A 360 -1.59 -23.07 -21.13
CA TRP A 360 -1.70 -23.63 -19.77
C TRP A 360 -3.12 -24.07 -19.45
N PHE A 361 -4.12 -23.24 -19.78
CA PHE A 361 -5.51 -23.59 -19.57
C PHE A 361 -5.92 -24.85 -20.36
N ALA A 362 -5.53 -24.94 -21.63
CA ALA A 362 -5.78 -26.13 -22.45
C ALA A 362 -5.09 -27.38 -21.90
N GLY A 363 -3.84 -27.23 -21.41
CA GLY A 363 -3.09 -28.33 -20.80
C GLY A 363 -3.74 -28.84 -19.50
N ILE A 364 -4.15 -27.95 -18.62
CA ILE A 364 -4.84 -28.32 -17.39
C ILE A 364 -6.20 -28.96 -17.72
N PHE A 365 -6.94 -28.39 -18.65
CA PHE A 365 -8.22 -28.96 -19.09
C PHE A 365 -8.07 -30.37 -19.63
N ALA A 366 -7.08 -30.61 -20.50
CA ALA A 366 -6.80 -31.93 -21.05
C ALA A 366 -6.42 -32.94 -19.95
N ALA A 367 -5.60 -32.52 -18.98
CA ALA A 367 -5.20 -33.37 -17.85
C ALA A 367 -6.42 -33.73 -16.98
N LEU A 368 -7.24 -32.75 -16.61
CA LEU A 368 -8.46 -32.99 -15.82
C LEU A 368 -9.46 -33.88 -16.57
N PHE A 369 -9.62 -33.64 -17.88
CA PHE A 369 -10.48 -34.46 -18.71
C PHE A 369 -10.02 -35.92 -18.82
N ALA A 370 -8.68 -36.13 -18.87
CA ALA A 370 -8.12 -37.49 -18.86
C ALA A 370 -8.37 -38.19 -17.51
N VAL A 371 -8.16 -37.49 -16.39
CA VAL A 371 -8.46 -38.01 -15.05
C VAL A 371 -9.94 -38.31 -14.91
N PHE A 372 -10.81 -37.43 -15.35
CA PHE A 372 -12.28 -37.63 -15.34
C PHE A 372 -12.67 -38.89 -16.11
N LYS A 373 -12.14 -39.04 -17.32
CA LYS A 373 -12.40 -40.28 -18.13
C LYS A 373 -11.95 -41.53 -17.39
N LEU A 374 -10.76 -41.52 -16.77
CA LEU A 374 -10.26 -42.68 -16.02
C LEU A 374 -11.11 -43.03 -14.78
N VAL A 375 -11.71 -42.01 -14.13
CA VAL A 375 -12.53 -42.22 -12.94
C VAL A 375 -13.98 -42.64 -13.30
N VAL A 376 -14.56 -42.08 -14.36
CA VAL A 376 -15.96 -42.30 -14.72
C VAL A 376 -16.12 -43.58 -15.57
N PHE A 377 -15.12 -43.94 -16.37
CA PHE A 377 -15.18 -45.11 -17.26
C PHE A 377 -14.36 -46.33 -16.79
N ARG A 378 -14.03 -46.35 -15.50
CA ARG A 378 -13.45 -47.49 -14.79
C ARG A 378 -14.54 -48.18 -13.98
#